data_2944a0ea0cc97ef31cbcac7bd0def266
#
_entry.id   2944a0ea0cc97ef31cbcac7bd0def266
#
_cell.length_a   1.000
_cell.length_b   1.000
_cell.length_c   1.000
_cell.angle_alpha   90.00
_cell.angle_beta   90.00
_cell.angle_gamma   90.00
#
_symmetry.space_group_name_H-M   'P 1'
#
loop_
_entity.id
_entity.type
_entity.pdbx_description
1 polymer ?
#
loop_
_entity_poly.entity_id
_entity_poly.type
_entity_poly.pdbx_seq_one_letter_code
_entity_poly.pdbx_strand_id
1 'polypeptide(L)'
;MIRRVIVFFLFSLLALKISAQQYDSIHLIEGVEIKADKISLFSVGMKIQKIDSTMLSIRQGESIATLLSAQYPVFLRSYGPGGISTLSVRGTNSSQSGVFWNGINLTQPNMGMTDLSRISSFGFSEISLQSGGASALLGSGVLGGSLQLSNAMKFSAPLQSSVFIGGSTIGQMTGGIKLNAGNTRLAYSGSLVGEWNPNNFKYTDYSGNRKKLEHALSQSLSTIHQAEYILNPKQRLSAGFWFQTTDRQIPPTMTMTSSDQQQWDLAIRSSLQWTYTGIKQSFLVRSAFIDEKENYQSKNALLDESYHLNTFQTEFEYKRYYNKQFTLGTGVSARLIRADVPYYEGIKYQNEGSVWLALAYVHAGTGIKSVLNLRQDYTEGFKIPFCPSFNVEVPVSKRVNGNFGVSRNFRVPTMNDRYWIPGGNPDLLPESSWNFQAGAAYIYQKGENIQSRITLDFYSLLIDNLIQWVPGTSVIWSPQNVQKVWSRGVELSSKTDFKIYGIKGYFRLGYNYSPSTNRDTTSNGADIQNKQLIYIPLHKIVETFYAGKGKYYTMFSYSLTGKRYVQSDNEKYLPAYSLLDIYAGANFKTTKSIFRLQAEIRNLMNKTYQSVLYYPEPGISFSINLLISI
;
A
#
# COMPACT_ATOMS: atom_id res chain seq x y z
N MET A 1 -25.10 1.21 -18.32
CA MET A 1 -23.99 1.36 -19.27
C MET A 1 -22.94 0.24 -19.11
N ILE A 2 -22.51 -0.10 -17.94
CA ILE A 2 -21.50 -1.14 -17.62
C ILE A 2 -21.89 -2.55 -18.15
N ARG A 3 -23.15 -2.96 -18.06
CA ARG A 3 -23.63 -4.27 -18.58
C ARG A 3 -23.40 -4.47 -20.09
N ARG A 4 -23.47 -3.41 -20.90
CA ARG A 4 -23.25 -3.48 -22.36
C ARG A 4 -21.77 -3.52 -22.75
N VAL A 5 -20.88 -2.94 -21.93
CA VAL A 5 -19.43 -2.94 -22.17
C VAL A 5 -18.83 -4.31 -21.84
N ILE A 6 -19.31 -4.99 -20.81
CA ILE A 6 -18.85 -6.35 -20.44
C ILE A 6 -19.18 -7.36 -21.54
N VAL A 7 -20.35 -7.28 -22.15
CA VAL A 7 -20.77 -8.20 -23.23
C VAL A 7 -19.97 -7.97 -24.50
N PHE A 8 -19.62 -6.74 -24.84
CA PHE A 8 -18.83 -6.43 -26.05
C PHE A 8 -17.39 -6.89 -25.94
N PHE A 9 -16.78 -6.81 -24.74
CA PHE A 9 -15.42 -7.29 -24.49
C PHE A 9 -15.29 -8.82 -24.46
N LEU A 10 -16.31 -9.53 -23.97
CA LEU A 10 -16.35 -11.00 -24.00
C LEU A 10 -16.44 -11.57 -25.42
N PHE A 11 -17.09 -10.85 -26.35
CA PHE A 11 -17.20 -11.28 -27.75
C PHE A 11 -15.92 -11.05 -28.58
N SER A 12 -15.13 -10.02 -28.28
CA SER A 12 -13.88 -9.73 -29.00
C SER A 12 -12.73 -10.69 -28.65
N LEU A 13 -12.76 -11.34 -27.46
CA LEU A 13 -11.77 -12.33 -27.03
C LEU A 13 -11.93 -13.72 -27.67
N LEU A 14 -13.09 -14.01 -28.26
CA LEU A 14 -13.39 -15.30 -28.92
C LEU A 14 -12.85 -15.38 -30.39
N ALA A 15 -12.37 -14.27 -30.94
CA ALA A 15 -11.96 -14.19 -32.34
C ALA A 15 -10.45 -14.42 -32.60
N LEU A 16 -9.63 -14.63 -31.61
CA LEU A 16 -8.18 -14.84 -31.78
C LEU A 16 -7.83 -16.33 -31.82
N LYS A 17 -7.88 -16.92 -33.02
CA LYS A 17 -7.20 -18.19 -33.31
C LYS A 17 -5.70 -17.90 -33.45
N ILE A 18 -4.90 -18.26 -32.46
CA ILE A 18 -3.44 -18.20 -32.52
C ILE A 18 -2.92 -19.62 -32.73
N SER A 19 -2.29 -19.85 -33.88
CA SER A 19 -1.56 -21.08 -34.19
C SER A 19 -0.25 -21.08 -33.41
N ALA A 20 -0.10 -22.02 -32.48
CA ALA A 20 1.16 -22.22 -31.74
C ALA A 20 2.13 -23.03 -32.63
N GLN A 21 3.26 -22.43 -33.00
CA GLN A 21 4.41 -23.15 -33.53
C GLN A 21 5.27 -23.66 -32.35
N GLN A 22 5.59 -24.93 -32.40
CA GLN A 22 6.52 -25.61 -31.50
C GLN A 22 7.95 -25.12 -31.78
N TYR A 23 8.64 -24.61 -30.78
CA TYR A 23 10.07 -24.26 -30.84
C TYR A 23 10.88 -25.15 -29.90
N ASP A 24 11.99 -25.65 -30.44
CA ASP A 24 12.99 -26.46 -29.77
C ASP A 24 13.64 -25.73 -28.59
N SER A 25 14.02 -26.50 -27.58
CA SER A 25 14.60 -26.06 -26.34
C SER A 25 15.99 -25.44 -26.53
N ILE A 26 16.07 -24.14 -26.51
CA ILE A 26 17.32 -23.40 -26.28
C ILE A 26 17.49 -23.21 -24.78
N HIS A 27 18.53 -23.78 -24.20
CA HIS A 27 18.96 -23.45 -22.84
C HIS A 27 19.45 -22.00 -22.81
N LEU A 28 18.57 -21.08 -22.45
CA LEU A 28 18.94 -19.72 -22.10
C LEU A 28 19.56 -19.72 -20.71
N ILE A 29 20.83 -19.35 -20.62
CA ILE A 29 21.45 -18.90 -19.38
C ILE A 29 20.57 -17.74 -18.89
N GLU A 30 19.95 -17.88 -17.70
CA GLU A 30 19.22 -16.80 -17.06
C GLU A 30 20.16 -15.60 -16.96
N GLY A 31 19.95 -14.60 -17.82
CA GLY A 31 20.62 -13.32 -17.69
C GLY A 31 20.21 -12.75 -16.34
N VAL A 32 21.19 -12.51 -15.46
CA VAL A 32 20.96 -11.82 -14.20
C VAL A 32 20.37 -10.45 -14.54
N GLU A 33 19.06 -10.34 -14.42
CA GLU A 33 18.35 -9.09 -14.63
C GLU A 33 18.63 -8.19 -13.42
N ILE A 34 19.67 -7.36 -13.51
CA ILE A 34 19.98 -6.34 -12.52
C ILE A 34 18.93 -5.23 -12.71
N LYS A 35 17.72 -5.43 -12.20
CA LYS A 35 16.81 -4.32 -11.89
C LYS A 35 17.34 -3.60 -10.66
N ALA A 36 18.33 -2.74 -10.86
CA ALA A 36 18.81 -1.84 -9.83
C ALA A 36 17.80 -0.69 -9.65
N ASP A 37 16.65 -1.00 -9.08
CA ASP A 37 15.67 0.01 -8.64
C ASP A 37 16.32 0.90 -7.58
N LYS A 38 15.99 2.20 -7.60
CA LYS A 38 16.45 3.20 -6.62
C LYS A 38 16.25 2.71 -5.18
N ILE A 39 15.10 2.13 -4.88
CA ILE A 39 14.77 1.63 -3.55
C ILE A 39 15.69 0.47 -3.17
N SER A 40 15.88 -0.53 -4.04
CA SER A 40 16.71 -1.69 -3.74
C SER A 40 18.19 -1.35 -3.49
N LEU A 41 18.70 -0.32 -4.18
CA LEU A 41 20.09 0.12 -4.03
C LEU A 41 20.32 1.05 -2.84
N PHE A 42 19.40 1.99 -2.61
CA PHE A 42 19.63 3.10 -1.68
C PHE A 42 18.76 3.04 -0.41
N SER A 43 18.05 1.90 -0.16
CA SER A 43 17.34 1.63 1.09
C SER A 43 18.00 0.55 1.95
N VAL A 44 19.34 0.38 1.83
CA VAL A 44 20.12 -0.53 2.68
C VAL A 44 19.83 -0.21 4.16
N GLY A 45 19.71 -1.25 4.99
CA GLY A 45 19.42 -1.10 6.42
C GLY A 45 17.99 -0.68 6.77
N MET A 46 17.14 -0.38 5.79
CA MET A 46 15.72 -0.11 6.03
C MET A 46 14.90 -1.41 6.05
N LYS A 47 13.85 -1.42 6.87
CA LYS A 47 12.93 -2.55 6.94
C LYS A 47 12.00 -2.55 5.74
N ILE A 48 12.26 -3.44 4.77
CA ILE A 48 11.39 -3.68 3.61
C ILE A 48 10.85 -5.09 3.69
N GLN A 49 9.53 -5.23 3.67
CA GLN A 49 8.82 -6.50 3.75
C GLN A 49 8.01 -6.72 2.47
N LYS A 50 8.32 -7.79 1.74
CA LYS A 50 7.56 -8.21 0.55
C LYS A 50 6.45 -9.18 0.95
N ILE A 51 5.31 -9.09 0.29
CA ILE A 51 4.25 -10.09 0.41
C ILE A 51 4.67 -11.33 -0.39
N ASP A 52 4.54 -12.48 0.25
CA ASP A 52 4.86 -13.77 -0.36
C ASP A 52 3.90 -14.09 -1.52
N SER A 53 4.41 -14.69 -2.61
CA SER A 53 3.61 -15.03 -3.79
C SER A 53 2.51 -16.05 -3.49
N THR A 54 2.73 -16.98 -2.55
CA THR A 54 1.71 -17.92 -2.08
C THR A 54 0.56 -17.17 -1.43
N MET A 55 0.88 -16.16 -0.62
CA MET A 55 -0.10 -15.31 0.05
C MET A 55 -0.91 -14.49 -0.96
N LEU A 56 -0.25 -13.82 -1.92
CA LEU A 56 -0.93 -13.11 -3.00
C LEU A 56 -1.87 -14.03 -3.78
N SER A 57 -1.46 -15.26 -3.98
CA SER A 57 -2.23 -16.27 -4.72
C SER A 57 -3.44 -16.81 -3.94
N ILE A 58 -3.36 -16.94 -2.62
CA ILE A 58 -4.46 -17.41 -1.75
C ILE A 58 -5.48 -16.29 -1.50
N ARG A 59 -5.01 -15.06 -1.33
CA ARG A 59 -5.84 -13.89 -1.01
C ARG A 59 -6.14 -13.03 -2.24
N GLN A 60 -6.27 -13.65 -3.40
CA GLN A 60 -6.65 -12.97 -4.64
C GLN A 60 -8.04 -12.35 -4.53
N GLY A 61 -8.21 -11.18 -5.14
CA GLY A 61 -9.49 -10.47 -5.09
C GLY A 61 -9.75 -9.70 -3.81
N GLU A 62 -8.89 -9.80 -2.79
CA GLU A 62 -8.96 -8.90 -1.65
C GLU A 62 -8.38 -7.52 -2.00
N SER A 63 -8.89 -6.49 -1.31
CA SER A 63 -8.27 -5.17 -1.40
C SER A 63 -6.87 -5.16 -0.78
N ILE A 64 -6.01 -4.24 -1.22
CA ILE A 64 -4.69 -4.01 -0.61
C ILE A 64 -4.83 -3.74 0.89
N ALA A 65 -5.87 -3.01 1.31
CA ALA A 65 -6.14 -2.76 2.72
C ALA A 65 -6.30 -4.07 3.52
N THR A 66 -7.18 -4.95 3.08
CA THR A 66 -7.43 -6.24 3.74
C THR A 66 -6.17 -7.10 3.78
N LEU A 67 -5.45 -7.18 2.65
CA LEU A 67 -4.22 -7.95 2.54
C LEU A 67 -3.13 -7.45 3.50
N LEU A 68 -2.89 -6.13 3.60
CA LEU A 68 -1.89 -5.55 4.48
C LEU A 68 -2.23 -5.75 5.96
N SER A 69 -3.50 -5.60 6.35
CA SER A 69 -3.95 -5.75 7.74
C SER A 69 -3.72 -7.16 8.29
N ALA A 70 -3.76 -8.17 7.42
CA ALA A 70 -3.54 -9.56 7.76
C ALA A 70 -2.06 -9.97 7.68
N GLN A 71 -1.23 -9.22 6.95
CA GLN A 71 0.17 -9.58 6.71
C GLN A 71 1.17 -8.84 7.56
N TYR A 72 0.85 -7.59 7.91
CA TYR A 72 1.78 -6.73 8.63
C TYR A 72 1.13 -6.19 9.91
N PRO A 73 1.89 -6.04 10.99
CA PRO A 73 1.38 -5.46 12.24
C PRO A 73 1.25 -3.92 12.12
N VAL A 74 0.65 -3.45 11.00
CA VAL A 74 0.30 -2.06 10.74
C VAL A 74 -1.17 -1.83 11.01
N PHE A 75 -1.55 -0.61 11.34
CA PHE A 75 -2.95 -0.29 11.53
C PHE A 75 -3.53 0.30 10.25
N LEU A 76 -4.65 -0.29 9.82
CA LEU A 76 -5.49 0.25 8.76
C LEU A 76 -6.72 0.88 9.39
N ARG A 77 -6.88 2.17 9.17
CA ARG A 77 -8.08 2.89 9.57
C ARG A 77 -9.14 2.65 8.52
N SER A 78 -10.13 1.81 8.85
CA SER A 78 -11.27 1.48 7.99
C SER A 78 -12.54 2.16 8.49
N TYR A 79 -13.23 2.83 7.60
CA TYR A 79 -14.54 3.44 7.85
C TYR A 79 -15.68 2.51 7.44
N GLY A 80 -15.49 1.21 7.70
CA GLY A 80 -16.45 0.16 7.39
C GLY A 80 -16.45 -0.24 5.91
N PRO A 81 -17.20 -1.29 5.56
CA PRO A 81 -17.38 -1.73 4.19
C PRO A 81 -18.02 -0.65 3.31
N GLY A 82 -17.44 -0.41 2.13
CA GLY A 82 -17.81 0.73 1.27
C GLY A 82 -17.17 2.06 1.65
N GLY A 83 -16.57 2.15 2.85
CA GLY A 83 -15.82 3.32 3.32
C GLY A 83 -14.36 3.32 2.89
N ILE A 84 -13.68 4.42 3.23
CA ILE A 84 -12.25 4.60 2.96
C ILE A 84 -11.41 3.70 3.89
N SER A 85 -10.30 3.17 3.38
CA SER A 85 -9.30 2.48 4.20
C SER A 85 -7.91 3.03 3.95
N THR A 86 -7.27 3.53 5.00
CA THR A 86 -5.98 4.21 4.93
C THR A 86 -4.91 3.56 5.78
N LEU A 87 -3.66 3.64 5.33
CA LEU A 87 -2.49 3.03 5.97
C LEU A 87 -1.89 3.95 7.02
N SER A 88 -1.59 3.41 8.20
CA SER A 88 -0.80 4.03 9.27
C SER A 88 0.37 3.13 9.63
N VAL A 89 1.59 3.63 9.48
CA VAL A 89 2.83 2.90 9.77
C VAL A 89 3.56 3.58 10.92
N ARG A 90 4.02 2.81 11.90
CA ARG A 90 4.80 3.30 13.06
C ARG A 90 4.13 4.47 13.79
N GLY A 91 2.81 4.40 13.96
CA GLY A 91 2.06 5.40 14.72
C GLY A 91 1.91 6.76 14.04
N THR A 92 2.14 6.84 12.75
CA THR A 92 1.84 8.03 11.93
C THR A 92 0.40 8.00 11.42
N ASN A 93 -0.08 9.10 10.85
CA ASN A 93 -1.37 9.15 10.17
C ASN A 93 -1.28 8.76 8.68
N SER A 94 -2.42 8.73 7.99
CA SER A 94 -2.50 8.33 6.59
C SER A 94 -1.74 9.24 5.62
N SER A 95 -1.70 10.54 5.89
CA SER A 95 -1.01 11.52 5.03
C SER A 95 0.52 11.49 5.19
N GLN A 96 1.01 10.68 6.12
CA GLN A 96 2.43 10.47 6.40
C GLN A 96 2.94 9.11 5.90
N SER A 97 2.14 8.40 5.09
CA SER A 97 2.48 7.10 4.49
C SER A 97 2.25 7.14 2.97
N GLY A 98 3.33 7.07 2.19
CA GLY A 98 3.27 7.17 0.73
C GLY A 98 2.84 5.86 0.06
N VAL A 99 2.12 5.95 -1.06
CA VAL A 99 1.76 4.80 -1.91
C VAL A 99 2.30 5.03 -3.32
N PHE A 100 3.01 4.05 -3.86
CA PHE A 100 3.68 4.16 -5.14
C PHE A 100 3.34 3.00 -6.07
N TRP A 101 3.13 3.31 -7.34
CA TRP A 101 2.96 2.34 -8.41
C TRP A 101 4.11 2.47 -9.40
N ASN A 102 4.97 1.47 -9.49
CA ASN A 102 6.19 1.50 -10.33
C ASN A 102 7.05 2.76 -10.09
N GLY A 103 7.11 3.25 -8.84
CA GLY A 103 7.81 4.48 -8.45
C GLY A 103 7.04 5.78 -8.69
N ILE A 104 5.81 5.73 -9.19
CA ILE A 104 4.91 6.87 -9.37
C ILE A 104 4.13 7.08 -8.07
N ASN A 105 4.15 8.28 -7.52
CA ASN A 105 3.41 8.61 -6.31
C ASN A 105 1.91 8.71 -6.61
N LEU A 106 1.10 7.89 -5.91
CA LEU A 106 -0.36 7.83 -6.04
C LEU A 106 -1.11 8.63 -4.96
N THR A 107 -0.39 9.28 -4.05
CA THR A 107 -1.01 10.05 -2.98
C THR A 107 -1.75 11.25 -3.57
N GLN A 108 -3.05 11.33 -3.30
CA GLN A 108 -3.90 12.43 -3.77
C GLN A 108 -3.45 13.76 -3.15
N PRO A 109 -3.21 14.80 -3.94
CA PRO A 109 -2.68 16.06 -3.42
C PRO A 109 -3.67 16.86 -2.57
N ASN A 110 -4.97 16.70 -2.79
CA ASN A 110 -6.01 17.35 -2.00
C ASN A 110 -6.15 16.76 -0.59
N MET A 111 -6.10 15.42 -0.46
CA MET A 111 -6.32 14.73 0.81
C MET A 111 -5.03 14.19 1.46
N GLY A 112 -3.92 14.13 0.73
CA GLY A 112 -2.64 13.62 1.22
C GLY A 112 -2.63 12.12 1.49
N MET A 113 -3.61 11.36 0.99
CA MET A 113 -3.73 9.92 1.25
C MET A 113 -4.16 9.16 -0.01
N THR A 114 -4.10 7.84 0.07
CA THR A 114 -4.61 6.92 -0.96
C THR A 114 -5.60 5.96 -0.31
N ASP A 115 -6.79 5.82 -0.89
CA ASP A 115 -7.78 4.84 -0.44
C ASP A 115 -7.41 3.44 -0.91
N LEU A 116 -6.90 2.61 0.01
CA LEU A 116 -6.47 1.24 -0.26
C LEU A 116 -7.63 0.23 -0.33
N SER A 117 -8.85 0.62 0.07
CA SER A 117 -10.03 -0.23 -0.04
C SER A 117 -10.44 -0.50 -1.49
N ARG A 118 -10.11 0.44 -2.39
CA ARG A 118 -10.46 0.41 -3.82
C ARG A 118 -9.42 -0.30 -4.69
N ILE A 119 -8.23 -0.61 -4.16
CA ILE A 119 -7.15 -1.20 -4.93
C ILE A 119 -7.15 -2.72 -4.70
N SER A 120 -7.48 -3.49 -5.74
CA SER A 120 -7.45 -4.96 -5.68
C SER A 120 -6.01 -5.49 -5.74
N SER A 121 -5.71 -6.47 -4.89
CA SER A 121 -4.42 -7.17 -4.90
C SER A 121 -4.17 -7.96 -6.18
N PHE A 122 -5.22 -8.36 -6.90
CA PHE A 122 -5.13 -9.13 -8.14
C PHE A 122 -4.36 -8.43 -9.25
N GLY A 123 -4.37 -7.09 -9.25
CA GLY A 123 -3.66 -6.28 -10.24
C GLY A 123 -2.13 -6.34 -10.16
N PHE A 124 -1.56 -6.83 -9.04
CA PHE A 124 -0.12 -6.74 -8.77
C PHE A 124 0.51 -8.11 -8.57
N SER A 125 1.78 -8.24 -8.96
CA SER A 125 2.59 -9.43 -8.67
C SER A 125 3.59 -9.20 -7.53
N GLU A 126 3.91 -7.95 -7.24
CA GLU A 126 4.82 -7.56 -6.17
C GLU A 126 4.20 -6.42 -5.35
N ILE A 127 4.11 -6.64 -4.05
CA ILE A 127 3.64 -5.66 -3.06
C ILE A 127 4.66 -5.66 -1.94
N SER A 128 5.21 -4.49 -1.61
CA SER A 128 6.16 -4.38 -0.51
C SER A 128 5.87 -3.16 0.34
N LEU A 129 6.02 -3.33 1.65
CA LEU A 129 5.91 -2.28 2.66
C LEU A 129 7.30 -1.94 3.19
N GLN A 130 7.69 -0.70 3.05
CA GLN A 130 8.86 -0.12 3.68
C GLN A 130 8.42 0.60 4.94
N SER A 131 8.98 0.26 6.09
CA SER A 131 8.74 0.93 7.36
C SER A 131 9.86 1.92 7.68
N GLY A 132 9.49 3.10 8.19
CA GLY A 132 10.41 4.20 8.50
C GLY A 132 10.43 5.28 7.43
N GLY A 133 10.95 6.44 7.80
CA GLY A 133 11.00 7.62 6.95
C GLY A 133 11.90 7.45 5.74
N ALA A 134 11.42 7.84 4.58
CA ALA A 134 12.11 7.69 3.31
C ALA A 134 12.05 8.96 2.43
N SER A 135 11.80 10.13 3.03
CA SER A 135 11.69 11.37 2.26
C SER A 135 12.96 11.70 1.47
N ALA A 136 14.13 11.31 1.95
CA ALA A 136 15.40 11.47 1.21
C ALA A 136 15.44 10.73 -0.15
N LEU A 137 14.60 9.69 -0.35
CA LEU A 137 14.47 8.97 -1.62
C LEU A 137 13.17 9.28 -2.35
N LEU A 138 12.06 9.41 -1.61
CA LEU A 138 10.70 9.38 -2.15
C LEU A 138 9.98 10.74 -2.07
N GLY A 139 10.52 11.71 -1.31
CA GLY A 139 9.96 13.06 -1.16
C GLY A 139 8.92 13.18 -0.05
N SER A 140 7.99 14.13 -0.22
CA SER A 140 6.98 14.51 0.76
C SER A 140 6.03 13.36 1.14
N GLY A 141 5.59 13.35 2.42
CA GLY A 141 4.53 12.44 2.90
C GLY A 141 5.01 11.03 3.24
N VAL A 142 6.34 10.79 3.38
CA VAL A 142 6.90 9.47 3.71
C VAL A 142 7.64 9.53 5.04
N LEU A 143 6.91 9.89 6.12
CA LEU A 143 7.46 9.96 7.48
C LEU A 143 7.43 8.60 8.17
N GLY A 144 6.34 7.85 8.05
CA GLY A 144 6.13 6.56 8.70
C GLY A 144 6.54 5.37 7.86
N GLY A 145 6.33 5.44 6.55
CA GLY A 145 6.64 4.36 5.62
C GLY A 145 6.08 4.56 4.22
N SER A 146 6.33 3.59 3.35
CA SER A 146 5.81 3.60 1.98
C SER A 146 5.34 2.22 1.54
N LEU A 147 4.28 2.18 0.75
CA LEU A 147 3.78 1.00 0.06
C LEU A 147 4.20 1.06 -1.41
N GLN A 148 4.83 -0.01 -1.89
CA GLN A 148 5.23 -0.14 -3.28
C GLN A 148 4.38 -1.21 -3.96
N LEU A 149 3.76 -0.87 -5.09
CA LEU A 149 2.94 -1.73 -5.92
C LEU A 149 3.61 -1.87 -7.29
N SER A 150 3.88 -3.09 -7.74
CA SER A 150 4.54 -3.32 -9.04
C SER A 150 4.17 -4.66 -9.65
N ASN A 151 4.52 -4.81 -10.93
CA ASN A 151 4.42 -6.08 -11.64
C ASN A 151 5.78 -6.47 -12.22
N ALA A 152 6.19 -7.70 -11.95
CA ALA A 152 7.36 -8.28 -12.59
C ALA A 152 7.03 -8.61 -14.05
N MET A 153 7.85 -8.09 -14.97
CA MET A 153 7.72 -8.38 -16.40
C MET A 153 8.53 -9.63 -16.75
N LYS A 154 7.98 -10.53 -17.56
CA LYS A 154 8.63 -11.78 -17.96
C LYS A 154 8.83 -11.81 -19.46
N PHE A 155 10.07 -11.74 -19.89
CA PHE A 155 10.46 -11.98 -21.29
C PHE A 155 10.54 -13.48 -21.57
N SER A 156 10.41 -13.85 -22.85
CA SER A 156 10.49 -15.24 -23.34
C SER A 156 9.54 -16.19 -22.59
N ALA A 157 8.41 -15.67 -22.10
CA ALA A 157 7.39 -16.44 -21.41
C ALA A 157 6.21 -16.72 -22.34
N PRO A 158 5.69 -17.96 -22.39
CA PRO A 158 4.47 -18.24 -23.12
C PRO A 158 3.29 -17.43 -22.54
N LEU A 159 2.22 -17.32 -23.31
CA LEU A 159 0.98 -16.73 -22.81
C LEU A 159 0.49 -17.51 -21.59
N GLN A 160 0.39 -16.81 -20.49
CA GLN A 160 -0.21 -17.29 -19.25
C GLN A 160 -1.47 -16.50 -18.99
N SER A 161 -2.58 -17.17 -18.82
CA SER A 161 -3.85 -16.56 -18.44
C SER A 161 -4.34 -17.10 -17.10
N SER A 162 -5.01 -16.24 -16.34
CA SER A 162 -5.66 -16.65 -15.10
C SER A 162 -7.02 -15.97 -15.00
N VAL A 163 -8.04 -16.74 -14.67
CA VAL A 163 -9.39 -16.26 -14.40
C VAL A 163 -9.72 -16.56 -12.94
N PHE A 164 -10.20 -15.56 -12.24
CA PHE A 164 -10.61 -15.64 -10.85
C PHE A 164 -12.07 -15.25 -10.70
N ILE A 165 -12.84 -16.04 -9.93
CA ILE A 165 -14.22 -15.74 -9.55
C ILE A 165 -14.40 -16.11 -8.09
N GLY A 166 -14.98 -15.21 -7.30
CA GLY A 166 -15.27 -15.43 -5.89
C GLY A 166 -16.62 -14.85 -5.47
N GLY A 167 -17.24 -15.48 -4.48
CA GLY A 167 -18.48 -15.00 -3.87
C GLY A 167 -18.54 -15.28 -2.37
N SER A 168 -19.28 -14.44 -1.64
CA SER A 168 -19.40 -14.53 -0.18
C SER A 168 -20.84 -14.43 0.32
N THR A 169 -21.07 -14.87 1.56
CA THR A 169 -22.40 -14.82 2.22
C THR A 169 -22.88 -13.42 2.57
N ILE A 170 -21.98 -12.42 2.56
CA ILE A 170 -22.36 -11.00 2.68
C ILE A 170 -22.73 -10.38 1.33
N GLY A 171 -22.82 -11.21 0.27
CA GLY A 171 -23.22 -10.82 -1.07
C GLY A 171 -22.07 -10.31 -1.95
N GLN A 172 -20.83 -10.27 -1.46
CA GLN A 172 -19.67 -9.88 -2.26
C GLN A 172 -19.47 -10.83 -3.43
N MET A 173 -19.28 -10.28 -4.62
CA MET A 173 -18.86 -10.99 -5.82
C MET A 173 -17.65 -10.28 -6.43
N THR A 174 -16.60 -11.04 -6.70
CA THR A 174 -15.37 -10.53 -7.32
C THR A 174 -14.98 -11.42 -8.48
N GLY A 175 -14.64 -10.82 -9.61
CA GLY A 175 -14.15 -11.56 -10.78
C GLY A 175 -12.98 -10.83 -11.44
N GLY A 176 -12.03 -11.59 -11.98
CA GLY A 176 -10.87 -10.99 -12.63
C GLY A 176 -10.23 -11.89 -13.66
N ILE A 177 -9.54 -11.25 -14.62
CA ILE A 177 -8.73 -11.90 -15.65
C ILE A 177 -7.35 -11.28 -15.60
N LYS A 178 -6.31 -12.12 -15.63
CA LYS A 178 -4.91 -11.69 -15.72
C LYS A 178 -4.23 -12.39 -16.87
N LEU A 179 -3.50 -11.63 -17.68
CA LEU A 179 -2.74 -12.12 -18.83
C LEU A 179 -1.28 -11.70 -18.69
N ASN A 180 -0.36 -12.64 -18.90
CA ASN A 180 1.06 -12.36 -19.00
C ASN A 180 1.59 -13.06 -20.26
N ALA A 181 2.38 -12.34 -21.04
CA ALA A 181 3.01 -12.88 -22.24
C ALA A 181 4.33 -12.18 -22.51
N GLY A 182 5.26 -12.87 -23.14
CA GLY A 182 6.52 -12.24 -23.53
C GLY A 182 7.25 -13.03 -24.61
N ASN A 183 7.83 -12.31 -25.53
CA ASN A 183 8.84 -12.82 -26.43
C ASN A 183 10.22 -12.30 -26.03
N THR A 184 11.24 -12.45 -26.86
CA THR A 184 12.62 -12.00 -26.58
C THR A 184 12.75 -10.49 -26.43
N ARG A 185 11.80 -9.69 -26.98
CA ARG A 185 11.87 -8.23 -26.98
C ARG A 185 10.71 -7.53 -26.28
N LEU A 186 9.54 -8.16 -26.20
CA LEU A 186 8.34 -7.58 -25.62
C LEU A 186 7.86 -8.45 -24.48
N ALA A 187 7.62 -7.85 -23.32
CA ALA A 187 6.89 -8.45 -22.21
C ALA A 187 5.63 -7.63 -21.94
N TYR A 188 4.53 -8.31 -21.64
CA TYR A 188 3.25 -7.71 -21.36
C TYR A 188 2.60 -8.35 -20.14
N SER A 189 1.98 -7.55 -19.30
CA SER A 189 1.12 -7.96 -18.19
C SER A 189 -0.15 -7.12 -18.20
N GLY A 190 -1.31 -7.76 -18.25
CA GLY A 190 -2.61 -7.12 -18.18
C GLY A 190 -3.50 -7.77 -17.16
N SER A 191 -4.30 -6.98 -16.44
CA SER A 191 -5.33 -7.47 -15.52
C SER A 191 -6.59 -6.64 -15.63
N LEU A 192 -7.73 -7.30 -15.49
CA LEU A 192 -9.05 -6.70 -15.34
C LEU A 192 -9.69 -7.31 -14.11
N VAL A 193 -10.24 -6.51 -13.22
CA VAL A 193 -10.96 -6.97 -12.03
C VAL A 193 -12.22 -6.14 -11.84
N GLY A 194 -13.34 -6.81 -11.56
CA GLY A 194 -14.61 -6.21 -11.21
C GLY A 194 -15.10 -6.74 -9.87
N GLU A 195 -15.70 -5.87 -9.09
CA GLU A 195 -16.27 -6.18 -7.78
C GLU A 195 -17.68 -5.62 -7.68
N TRP A 196 -18.56 -6.39 -7.03
CA TRP A 196 -19.90 -6.01 -6.65
C TRP A 196 -20.13 -6.41 -5.20
N ASN A 197 -20.26 -5.44 -4.32
CA ASN A 197 -20.30 -5.60 -2.87
C ASN A 197 -21.53 -4.92 -2.29
N PRO A 198 -22.66 -5.60 -2.12
CA PRO A 198 -23.84 -5.03 -1.45
C PRO A 198 -23.67 -4.87 0.06
N ASN A 199 -22.61 -5.47 0.63
CA ASN A 199 -22.28 -5.41 2.06
C ASN A 199 -23.45 -5.79 2.97
N ASN A 200 -24.17 -6.86 2.59
CA ASN A 200 -25.38 -7.36 3.27
C ASN A 200 -25.04 -8.12 4.55
N PHE A 201 -24.62 -7.44 5.61
CA PHE A 201 -24.39 -8.07 6.90
C PHE A 201 -25.20 -7.43 8.02
N LYS A 202 -25.35 -8.17 9.13
CA LYS A 202 -26.03 -7.70 10.33
C LYS A 202 -25.01 -7.28 11.38
N TYR A 203 -25.31 -6.21 12.08
CA TYR A 203 -24.53 -5.71 13.20
C TYR A 203 -25.43 -5.37 14.39
N THR A 204 -24.83 -5.20 15.56
CA THR A 204 -25.56 -4.74 16.77
C THR A 204 -25.25 -3.26 16.98
N ASP A 205 -26.27 -2.42 17.04
CA ASP A 205 -26.13 -0.98 17.30
C ASP A 205 -25.85 -0.68 18.79
N TYR A 206 -25.71 0.59 19.13
CA TYR A 206 -25.45 1.02 20.52
C TYR A 206 -26.57 0.70 21.51
N SER A 207 -27.80 0.57 21.02
CA SER A 207 -28.97 0.24 21.82
C SER A 207 -29.13 -1.27 22.01
N GLY A 208 -28.22 -2.09 21.47
CA GLY A 208 -28.29 -3.54 21.51
C GLY A 208 -29.18 -4.16 20.42
N ASN A 209 -29.75 -3.36 19.50
CA ASN A 209 -30.63 -3.84 18.46
C ASN A 209 -29.83 -4.45 17.31
N ARG A 210 -30.29 -5.57 16.78
CA ARG A 210 -29.70 -6.20 15.61
C ARG A 210 -30.24 -5.55 14.33
N LYS A 211 -29.38 -4.85 13.61
CA LYS A 211 -29.71 -4.15 12.36
C LYS A 211 -28.98 -4.77 11.18
N LYS A 212 -29.50 -4.60 9.97
CA LYS A 212 -28.80 -4.88 8.72
C LYS A 212 -28.15 -3.59 8.24
N LEU A 213 -26.94 -3.68 7.67
CA LEU A 213 -26.33 -2.52 7.03
C LEU A 213 -27.10 -2.20 5.76
N GLU A 214 -27.55 -0.95 5.64
CA GLU A 214 -28.32 -0.43 4.51
C GLU A 214 -27.47 0.60 3.77
N HIS A 215 -27.85 0.89 2.52
CA HIS A 215 -27.19 1.89 1.68
C HIS A 215 -25.66 1.72 1.67
N ALA A 216 -25.20 0.49 1.33
CA ALA A 216 -23.80 0.09 1.43
C ALA A 216 -23.26 -0.59 0.16
N LEU A 217 -24.00 -0.51 -0.95
CA LEU A 217 -23.57 -1.08 -2.23
C LEU A 217 -22.30 -0.36 -2.72
N SER A 218 -21.29 -1.14 -3.06
CA SER A 218 -20.09 -0.66 -3.72
C SER A 218 -19.81 -1.50 -4.96
N GLN A 219 -19.52 -0.85 -6.08
CA GLN A 219 -19.16 -1.48 -7.35
C GLN A 219 -17.88 -0.88 -7.86
N SER A 220 -16.95 -1.70 -8.32
CA SER A 220 -15.69 -1.21 -8.89
C SER A 220 -15.28 -1.99 -10.13
N LEU A 221 -14.57 -1.31 -11.02
CA LEU A 221 -13.89 -1.90 -12.17
C LEU A 221 -12.49 -1.30 -12.26
N SER A 222 -11.49 -2.16 -12.34
CA SER A 222 -10.10 -1.74 -12.49
C SER A 222 -9.41 -2.56 -13.57
N THR A 223 -8.63 -1.91 -14.42
CA THR A 223 -7.77 -2.59 -15.38
C THR A 223 -6.38 -1.97 -15.36
N ILE A 224 -5.36 -2.84 -15.30
CA ILE A 224 -3.95 -2.44 -15.26
C ILE A 224 -3.25 -3.13 -16.43
N HIS A 225 -2.59 -2.36 -17.27
CA HIS A 225 -1.81 -2.84 -18.40
C HIS A 225 -0.38 -2.33 -18.28
N GLN A 226 0.59 -3.20 -18.51
CA GLN A 226 2.00 -2.86 -18.53
C GLN A 226 2.67 -3.58 -19.69
N ALA A 227 3.53 -2.87 -20.40
CA ALA A 227 4.35 -3.40 -21.46
C ALA A 227 5.79 -2.92 -21.27
N GLU A 228 6.75 -3.80 -21.53
CA GLU A 228 8.17 -3.47 -21.55
C GLU A 228 8.78 -3.97 -22.85
N TYR A 229 9.44 -3.08 -23.60
CA TYR A 229 10.07 -3.37 -24.87
C TYR A 229 11.57 -3.17 -24.82
N ILE A 230 12.35 -4.17 -25.22
CA ILE A 230 13.80 -4.12 -25.34
C ILE A 230 14.15 -3.49 -26.69
N LEU A 231 14.54 -2.21 -26.68
CA LEU A 231 15.01 -1.51 -27.88
C LEU A 231 16.34 -2.10 -28.38
N ASN A 232 17.25 -2.36 -27.44
CA ASN A 232 18.53 -3.05 -27.63
C ASN A 232 19.03 -3.58 -26.29
N PRO A 233 20.14 -4.35 -26.21
CA PRO A 233 20.62 -4.94 -24.95
C PRO A 233 20.83 -3.95 -23.78
N LYS A 234 20.96 -2.65 -24.09
CA LYS A 234 21.19 -1.61 -23.07
C LYS A 234 19.97 -0.73 -22.81
N GLN A 235 18.94 -0.78 -23.66
CA GLN A 235 17.83 0.17 -23.59
C GLN A 235 16.49 -0.54 -23.55
N ARG A 236 15.63 -0.07 -22.65
CA ARG A 236 14.26 -0.56 -22.48
C ARG A 236 13.29 0.61 -22.42
N LEU A 237 12.13 0.39 -22.97
CA LEU A 237 10.98 1.28 -22.89
C LEU A 237 9.86 0.54 -22.18
N SER A 238 9.32 1.13 -21.10
CA SER A 238 8.20 0.56 -20.34
C SER A 238 7.03 1.54 -20.38
N ALA A 239 5.83 1.03 -20.65
CA ALA A 239 4.59 1.79 -20.62
C ALA A 239 3.62 1.16 -19.61
N GLY A 240 2.90 1.97 -18.89
CA GLY A 240 1.87 1.55 -17.93
C GLY A 240 0.59 2.34 -18.13
N PHE A 241 -0.53 1.66 -18.00
CA PHE A 241 -1.87 2.25 -17.99
C PHE A 241 -2.71 1.60 -16.90
N TRP A 242 -3.37 2.41 -16.09
CA TRP A 242 -4.28 1.95 -15.04
C TRP A 242 -5.55 2.80 -15.06
N PHE A 243 -6.65 2.16 -15.42
CA PHE A 243 -8.00 2.72 -15.31
C PHE A 243 -8.69 2.10 -14.11
N GLN A 244 -9.40 2.93 -13.35
CA GLN A 244 -10.18 2.49 -12.18
C GLN A 244 -11.41 3.37 -12.04
N THR A 245 -12.57 2.74 -11.83
CA THR A 245 -13.80 3.44 -11.44
C THR A 245 -14.45 2.72 -10.27
N THR A 246 -15.06 3.48 -9.38
CA THR A 246 -15.80 2.97 -8.23
C THR A 246 -17.07 3.79 -8.07
N ASP A 247 -18.21 3.12 -7.90
CA ASP A 247 -19.47 3.71 -7.50
C ASP A 247 -19.88 3.10 -6.17
N ARG A 248 -20.10 3.92 -5.15
CA ARG A 248 -20.40 3.46 -3.80
C ARG A 248 -21.45 4.30 -3.10
N GLN A 249 -22.35 3.63 -2.45
CA GLN A 249 -23.20 4.19 -1.42
C GLN A 249 -22.40 4.31 -0.12
N ILE A 250 -22.58 5.39 0.61
CA ILE A 250 -21.93 5.61 1.91
C ILE A 250 -22.94 5.26 2.99
N PRO A 251 -22.72 4.15 3.74
CA PRO A 251 -23.68 3.68 4.71
C PRO A 251 -23.82 4.65 5.89
N PRO A 252 -24.96 4.65 6.57
CA PRO A 252 -25.16 5.42 7.79
C PRO A 252 -24.22 4.93 8.87
N THR A 253 -23.72 5.84 9.70
CA THR A 253 -23.04 5.47 10.94
C THR A 253 -24.05 4.87 11.93
N MET A 254 -23.56 4.18 12.97
CA MET A 254 -24.43 3.57 13.98
C MET A 254 -25.30 4.59 14.75
N THR A 255 -25.01 5.88 14.65
CA THR A 255 -25.75 6.98 15.26
C THR A 255 -26.77 7.64 14.32
N MET A 256 -26.69 7.33 13.03
CA MET A 256 -27.62 7.85 12.03
C MET A 256 -28.76 6.86 11.79
N THR A 257 -29.94 7.38 11.45
CA THR A 257 -31.10 6.55 11.09
C THR A 257 -31.03 6.02 9.67
N SER A 258 -30.51 6.83 8.74
CA SER A 258 -30.36 6.48 7.32
C SER A 258 -29.25 7.34 6.68
N SER A 259 -28.80 6.95 5.51
CA SER A 259 -27.93 7.73 4.63
C SER A 259 -28.46 7.69 3.21
N ASP A 260 -28.27 8.77 2.46
CA ASP A 260 -28.54 8.88 1.02
C ASP A 260 -27.29 9.27 0.23
N GLN A 261 -26.13 9.27 0.93
CA GLN A 261 -24.86 9.69 0.39
C GLN A 261 -24.31 8.67 -0.61
N GLN A 262 -23.87 9.16 -1.74
CA GLN A 262 -23.26 8.36 -2.80
C GLN A 262 -21.99 9.04 -3.31
N GLN A 263 -20.99 8.24 -3.69
CA GLN A 263 -19.75 8.74 -4.24
C GLN A 263 -19.37 7.92 -5.47
N TRP A 264 -19.03 8.61 -6.54
CA TRP A 264 -18.46 8.03 -7.74
C TRP A 264 -17.03 8.53 -7.93
N ASP A 265 -16.13 7.61 -8.21
CA ASP A 265 -14.70 7.89 -8.42
C ASP A 265 -14.26 7.36 -9.78
N LEU A 266 -13.42 8.12 -10.46
CA LEU A 266 -12.71 7.73 -11.67
C LEU A 266 -11.24 8.11 -11.53
N ALA A 267 -10.34 7.18 -11.85
CA ALA A 267 -8.91 7.47 -11.95
C ALA A 267 -8.32 6.85 -13.19
N ILE A 268 -7.61 7.65 -13.97
CA ILE A 268 -6.83 7.24 -15.14
C ILE A 268 -5.37 7.57 -14.86
N ARG A 269 -4.50 6.58 -14.94
CA ARG A 269 -3.07 6.73 -14.68
C ARG A 269 -2.30 6.16 -15.85
N SER A 270 -1.44 6.97 -16.46
CA SER A 270 -0.56 6.56 -17.55
C SER A 270 0.88 6.87 -17.23
N SER A 271 1.79 6.03 -17.70
CA SER A 271 3.21 6.20 -17.47
C SER A 271 4.05 5.75 -18.64
N LEU A 272 5.17 6.40 -18.84
CA LEU A 272 6.20 6.04 -19.79
C LEU A 272 7.56 6.12 -19.09
N GLN A 273 8.38 5.08 -19.25
CA GLN A 273 9.71 5.02 -18.69
C GLN A 273 10.71 4.53 -19.74
N TRP A 274 11.76 5.28 -19.94
CA TRP A 274 12.93 4.85 -20.68
C TRP A 274 14.08 4.57 -19.73
N THR A 275 14.76 3.45 -19.92
CA THR A 275 15.90 3.03 -19.10
C THR A 275 17.07 2.66 -20.00
N TYR A 276 18.23 3.24 -19.74
CA TYR A 276 19.50 2.82 -20.29
C TYR A 276 20.34 2.15 -19.20
N THR A 277 20.87 0.95 -19.46
CA THR A 277 21.72 0.21 -18.52
C THR A 277 23.02 -0.16 -19.22
N GLY A 278 24.10 0.53 -18.90
CA GLY A 278 25.47 0.21 -19.28
C GLY A 278 26.23 -0.48 -18.15
N ILE A 279 27.47 -0.91 -18.42
CA ILE A 279 28.31 -1.60 -17.43
C ILE A 279 28.62 -0.71 -16.23
N LYS A 280 28.91 0.57 -16.47
CA LYS A 280 29.36 1.51 -15.42
C LYS A 280 28.33 2.59 -15.09
N GLN A 281 27.22 2.67 -15.80
CA GLN A 281 26.24 3.72 -15.61
C GLN A 281 24.84 3.29 -16.08
N SER A 282 23.82 3.88 -15.48
CA SER A 282 22.45 3.77 -15.95
C SER A 282 21.73 5.11 -15.88
N PHE A 283 20.79 5.29 -16.80
CA PHE A 283 19.89 6.43 -16.85
C PHE A 283 18.45 5.92 -16.81
N LEU A 284 17.58 6.66 -16.16
CA LEU A 284 16.14 6.43 -16.17
C LEU A 284 15.46 7.77 -16.35
N VAL A 285 14.51 7.81 -17.29
CA VAL A 285 13.54 8.91 -17.40
C VAL A 285 12.17 8.28 -17.24
N ARG A 286 11.38 8.79 -16.31
CA ARG A 286 10.01 8.36 -16.06
C ARG A 286 9.09 9.57 -16.08
N SER A 287 7.98 9.46 -16.81
CA SER A 287 6.92 10.46 -16.77
C SER A 287 5.58 9.77 -16.56
N ALA A 288 4.68 10.41 -15.83
CA ALA A 288 3.34 9.90 -15.58
C ALA A 288 2.32 11.04 -15.57
N PHE A 289 1.12 10.73 -16.03
CA PHE A 289 -0.05 11.58 -15.95
C PHE A 289 -1.15 10.84 -15.18
N ILE A 290 -1.75 11.52 -14.21
CA ILE A 290 -2.83 11.01 -13.38
C ILE A 290 -3.99 11.99 -13.49
N ASP A 291 -5.16 11.48 -13.87
CA ASP A 291 -6.43 12.19 -13.93
C ASP A 291 -7.40 11.51 -12.95
N GLU A 292 -7.83 12.25 -11.92
CA GLU A 292 -8.72 11.74 -10.89
C GLU A 292 -9.94 12.64 -10.78
N LYS A 293 -11.12 12.01 -10.85
CA LYS A 293 -12.42 12.65 -10.69
C LYS A 293 -13.18 11.97 -9.58
N GLU A 294 -13.83 12.76 -8.76
CA GLU A 294 -14.72 12.32 -7.70
C GLU A 294 -16.00 13.14 -7.77
N ASN A 295 -17.14 12.48 -7.67
CA ASN A 295 -18.42 13.15 -7.51
C ASN A 295 -19.09 12.61 -6.26
N TYR A 296 -19.41 13.51 -5.33
CA TYR A 296 -20.10 13.21 -4.08
C TYR A 296 -21.48 13.82 -4.10
N GLN A 297 -22.49 13.00 -3.78
CA GLN A 297 -23.89 13.41 -3.79
C GLN A 297 -24.59 13.09 -2.47
N SER A 298 -25.44 14.00 -2.02
CA SER A 298 -26.42 13.78 -0.95
C SER A 298 -27.68 14.59 -1.25
N LYS A 299 -28.79 13.91 -1.50
CA LYS A 299 -30.08 14.57 -1.80
C LYS A 299 -30.61 15.30 -0.57
N ASN A 300 -30.46 14.71 0.62
CA ASN A 300 -30.94 15.32 1.87
C ASN A 300 -30.17 16.60 2.22
N ALA A 301 -28.88 16.66 1.88
CA ALA A 301 -28.05 17.83 2.09
C ALA A 301 -28.03 18.77 0.87
N LEU A 302 -28.74 18.44 -0.23
CA LEU A 302 -28.72 19.17 -1.51
C LEU A 302 -27.29 19.37 -2.06
N LEU A 303 -26.43 18.34 -1.91
CA LEU A 303 -25.06 18.36 -2.38
C LEU A 303 -24.92 17.53 -3.67
N ASP A 304 -24.21 18.09 -4.64
CA ASP A 304 -23.73 17.43 -5.86
C ASP A 304 -22.38 18.06 -6.23
N GLU A 305 -21.32 17.50 -5.66
CA GLU A 305 -19.99 18.09 -5.64
C GLU A 305 -19.03 17.28 -6.51
N SER A 306 -18.42 17.92 -7.48
CA SER A 306 -17.44 17.32 -8.38
C SER A 306 -16.04 17.84 -8.13
N TYR A 307 -15.10 16.94 -7.96
CA TYR A 307 -13.67 17.20 -7.74
C TYR A 307 -12.89 16.68 -8.95
N HIS A 308 -11.96 17.47 -9.46
CA HIS A 308 -11.12 17.09 -10.59
C HIS A 308 -9.66 17.43 -10.31
N LEU A 309 -8.81 16.44 -10.25
CA LEU A 309 -7.39 16.53 -9.98
C LEU A 309 -6.58 16.01 -11.17
N ASN A 310 -5.63 16.83 -11.64
CA ASN A 310 -4.66 16.42 -12.64
C ASN A 310 -3.26 16.52 -12.03
N THR A 311 -2.48 15.45 -12.19
CA THR A 311 -1.09 15.45 -11.76
C THR A 311 -0.21 14.97 -12.91
N PHE A 312 0.75 15.79 -13.32
CA PHE A 312 1.86 15.38 -14.16
C PHE A 312 3.12 15.27 -13.32
N GLN A 313 3.82 14.15 -13.38
CA GLN A 313 5.09 13.98 -12.68
C GLN A 313 6.13 13.39 -13.62
N THR A 314 7.36 13.88 -13.48
CA THR A 314 8.52 13.37 -14.24
C THR A 314 9.74 13.28 -13.35
N GLU A 315 10.58 12.29 -13.60
CA GLU A 315 11.81 12.02 -12.86
C GLU A 315 12.91 11.60 -13.83
N PHE A 316 14.08 12.16 -13.65
CA PHE A 316 15.33 11.73 -14.27
C PHE A 316 16.24 11.17 -13.18
N GLU A 317 16.80 9.99 -13.39
CA GLU A 317 17.79 9.36 -12.51
C GLU A 317 19.07 9.04 -13.31
N TYR A 318 20.21 9.30 -12.69
CA TYR A 318 21.52 8.84 -13.15
C TYR A 318 22.18 8.03 -12.06
N LYS A 319 22.76 6.87 -12.42
CA LYS A 319 23.54 6.01 -11.52
C LYS A 319 24.90 5.73 -12.14
N ARG A 320 25.95 5.84 -11.32
CA ARG A 320 27.32 5.52 -11.69
C ARG A 320 27.87 4.42 -10.79
N TYR A 321 28.27 3.32 -11.40
CA TYR A 321 28.93 2.19 -10.73
C TYR A 321 30.43 2.37 -10.90
N TYR A 322 31.13 2.92 -9.90
CA TYR A 322 32.57 3.14 -9.97
C TYR A 322 33.34 1.83 -9.89
N ASN A 323 32.89 0.95 -8.97
CA ASN A 323 33.38 -0.40 -8.80
C ASN A 323 32.32 -1.24 -8.07
N LYS A 324 32.66 -2.46 -7.64
CA LYS A 324 31.76 -3.34 -6.88
C LYS A 324 31.41 -2.78 -5.49
N GLN A 325 32.15 -1.83 -4.99
CA GLN A 325 32.01 -1.26 -3.65
C GLN A 325 31.24 0.04 -3.64
N PHE A 326 31.38 0.88 -4.66
CA PHE A 326 30.89 2.25 -4.65
C PHE A 326 29.93 2.56 -5.80
N THR A 327 28.71 3.00 -5.44
CA THR A 327 27.68 3.42 -6.39
C THR A 327 27.18 4.82 -6.01
N LEU A 328 27.19 5.72 -7.00
CA LEU A 328 26.60 7.05 -6.92
C LEU A 328 25.25 7.03 -7.65
N GLY A 329 24.23 7.59 -7.03
CA GLY A 329 22.96 7.91 -7.66
C GLY A 329 22.63 9.40 -7.52
N THR A 330 22.03 9.99 -8.54
CA THR A 330 21.50 11.35 -8.48
C THR A 330 20.29 11.47 -9.37
N GLY A 331 19.43 12.43 -9.10
CA GLY A 331 18.28 12.68 -9.95
C GLY A 331 17.58 13.97 -9.63
N VAL A 332 16.70 14.33 -10.54
CA VAL A 332 15.81 15.47 -10.43
C VAL A 332 14.39 15.03 -10.71
N SER A 333 13.40 15.63 -10.06
CA SER A 333 12.00 15.39 -10.37
C SER A 333 11.18 16.68 -10.35
N ALA A 334 10.09 16.66 -11.11
CA ALA A 334 9.09 17.70 -11.09
C ALA A 334 7.70 17.08 -10.99
N ARG A 335 6.78 17.77 -10.30
CA ARG A 335 5.38 17.39 -10.18
C ARG A 335 4.53 18.65 -10.31
N LEU A 336 3.60 18.62 -11.25
CA LEU A 336 2.69 19.73 -11.55
C LEU A 336 1.28 19.25 -11.23
N ILE A 337 0.57 19.99 -10.39
CA ILE A 337 -0.74 19.63 -9.88
C ILE A 337 -1.73 20.73 -10.24
N ARG A 338 -2.88 20.34 -10.77
CA ARG A 338 -4.06 21.17 -10.95
C ARG A 338 -5.20 20.56 -10.14
N ALA A 339 -5.85 21.35 -9.32
CA ALA A 339 -7.00 20.95 -8.52
C ALA A 339 -8.18 21.91 -8.78
N ASP A 340 -9.28 21.32 -9.24
CA ASP A 340 -10.58 21.97 -9.45
C ASP A 340 -11.55 21.35 -8.44
N VAL A 341 -11.78 22.05 -7.34
CA VAL A 341 -12.52 21.58 -6.18
C VAL A 341 -13.53 22.64 -5.78
N PRO A 342 -14.82 22.29 -5.59
CA PRO A 342 -15.88 23.29 -5.32
C PRO A 342 -15.60 24.18 -4.10
N TYR A 343 -14.92 23.62 -3.10
CA TYR A 343 -14.57 24.33 -1.85
C TYR A 343 -13.26 25.12 -1.90
N TYR A 344 -12.69 25.31 -3.10
CA TYR A 344 -11.55 26.21 -3.30
C TYR A 344 -12.03 27.47 -4.03
N GLU A 345 -11.46 28.62 -3.74
CA GLU A 345 -11.70 29.82 -4.56
C GLU A 345 -11.04 29.66 -5.94
N GLY A 346 -11.75 28.99 -6.86
CA GLY A 346 -11.28 28.69 -8.20
C GLY A 346 -10.23 27.57 -8.25
N ILE A 347 -9.69 27.36 -9.42
CA ILE A 347 -8.71 26.30 -9.69
C ILE A 347 -7.39 26.65 -8.99
N LYS A 348 -6.82 25.68 -8.26
CA LYS A 348 -5.52 25.84 -7.60
C LYS A 348 -4.45 25.00 -8.32
N TYR A 349 -3.25 25.55 -8.36
CA TYR A 349 -2.07 24.91 -8.90
C TYR A 349 -1.02 24.75 -7.81
N GLN A 350 -0.21 23.69 -7.89
CA GLN A 350 0.95 23.49 -7.04
C GLN A 350 2.09 22.91 -7.87
N ASN A 351 3.24 23.58 -7.82
CA ASN A 351 4.46 23.17 -8.50
C ASN A 351 5.45 22.63 -7.47
N GLU A 352 5.95 21.42 -7.73
CA GLU A 352 6.94 20.74 -6.88
C GLU A 352 8.15 20.37 -7.72
N GLY A 353 9.34 20.47 -7.13
CA GLY A 353 10.58 20.06 -7.74
C GLY A 353 11.51 19.43 -6.71
N SER A 354 12.45 18.61 -7.14
CA SER A 354 13.45 18.08 -6.23
C SER A 354 14.77 17.74 -6.92
N VAL A 355 15.84 17.78 -6.12
CA VAL A 355 17.12 17.20 -6.47
C VAL A 355 17.57 16.27 -5.35
N TRP A 356 18.13 15.10 -5.71
CA TRP A 356 18.63 14.14 -4.75
C TRP A 356 19.99 13.56 -5.18
N LEU A 357 20.76 13.14 -4.17
CA LEU A 357 22.04 12.48 -4.30
C LEU A 357 22.06 11.28 -3.36
N ALA A 358 22.57 10.14 -3.82
CA ALA A 358 22.72 8.93 -3.02
C ALA A 358 24.09 8.31 -3.22
N LEU A 359 24.75 7.91 -2.13
CA LEU A 359 26.04 7.26 -2.11
C LEU A 359 25.90 5.91 -1.42
N ALA A 360 26.05 4.83 -2.14
CA ALA A 360 26.05 3.48 -1.58
C ALA A 360 27.47 2.93 -1.57
N TYR A 361 27.87 2.37 -0.43
CA TYR A 361 29.17 1.77 -0.21
C TYR A 361 29.05 0.37 0.40
N VAL A 362 29.82 -0.58 -0.13
CA VAL A 362 29.93 -1.96 0.38
C VAL A 362 31.39 -2.22 0.69
N HIS A 363 31.73 -2.42 1.97
CA HIS A 363 33.08 -2.73 2.39
C HIS A 363 33.46 -4.18 2.02
N ALA A 364 34.52 -4.37 1.22
CA ALA A 364 34.87 -5.69 0.64
C ALA A 364 35.23 -6.75 1.70
N GLY A 365 35.92 -6.35 2.77
CA GLY A 365 36.41 -7.29 3.77
C GLY A 365 35.35 -7.72 4.78
N THR A 366 34.53 -6.77 5.24
CA THR A 366 33.52 -7.02 6.30
C THR A 366 32.13 -7.24 5.75
N GLY A 367 31.86 -6.87 4.49
CA GLY A 367 30.50 -6.91 3.91
C GLY A 367 29.54 -5.84 4.48
N ILE A 368 30.04 -4.88 5.27
CA ILE A 368 29.24 -3.75 5.76
C ILE A 368 28.75 -2.94 4.57
N LYS A 369 27.45 -2.66 4.55
CA LYS A 369 26.80 -1.82 3.54
C LYS A 369 26.35 -0.53 4.20
N SER A 370 26.66 0.61 3.59
CA SER A 370 26.19 1.92 4.04
C SER A 370 25.64 2.74 2.89
N VAL A 371 24.65 3.56 3.18
CA VAL A 371 24.05 4.47 2.21
C VAL A 371 23.82 5.83 2.86
N LEU A 372 24.29 6.88 2.19
CA LEU A 372 23.98 8.27 2.47
C LEU A 372 23.06 8.79 1.36
N ASN A 373 21.88 9.27 1.72
CA ASN A 373 20.97 9.95 0.80
C ASN A 373 20.82 11.40 1.24
N LEU A 374 20.83 12.31 0.30
CA LEU A 374 20.65 13.75 0.48
C LEU A 374 19.60 14.23 -0.50
N ARG A 375 18.62 15.00 -0.03
CA ARG A 375 17.56 15.52 -0.88
C ARG A 375 17.16 16.91 -0.46
N GLN A 376 16.93 17.77 -1.47
CA GLN A 376 16.29 19.07 -1.33
C GLN A 376 15.07 19.10 -2.24
N ASP A 377 13.92 19.38 -1.66
CA ASP A 377 12.68 19.62 -2.39
C ASP A 377 12.37 21.11 -2.44
N TYR A 378 11.64 21.47 -3.47
CA TYR A 378 10.98 22.74 -3.65
C TYR A 378 9.47 22.48 -3.78
N THR A 379 8.67 23.22 -3.05
CA THR A 379 7.22 23.31 -3.24
C THR A 379 6.83 24.77 -3.13
N GLU A 380 6.09 25.24 -4.11
CA GLU A 380 5.66 26.64 -4.19
C GLU A 380 4.93 27.05 -2.92
N GLY A 381 5.36 28.18 -2.32
CA GLY A 381 4.81 28.74 -1.09
C GLY A 381 5.35 28.13 0.21
N PHE A 382 6.31 27.16 0.16
CA PHE A 382 6.82 26.54 1.36
C PHE A 382 8.35 26.56 1.47
N LYS A 383 8.83 26.68 2.71
CA LYS A 383 10.24 26.47 3.04
C LYS A 383 10.44 25.00 3.44
N ILE A 384 10.94 24.21 2.51
CA ILE A 384 11.13 22.75 2.71
C ILE A 384 12.47 22.50 3.41
N PRO A 385 12.49 21.63 4.46
CA PRO A 385 13.73 21.29 5.12
C PRO A 385 14.62 20.39 4.23
N PHE A 386 15.92 20.56 4.32
CA PHE A 386 16.89 19.61 3.76
C PHE A 386 16.74 18.22 4.42
N CYS A 387 16.70 17.16 3.62
CA CYS A 387 16.41 15.78 4.06
C CYS A 387 17.60 14.85 3.85
N PRO A 388 18.54 14.75 4.82
CA PRO A 388 19.56 13.72 4.83
C PRO A 388 19.00 12.39 5.36
N SER A 389 19.56 11.26 4.89
CA SER A 389 19.43 9.97 5.56
C SER A 389 20.74 9.19 5.49
N PHE A 390 21.07 8.52 6.58
CA PHE A 390 22.22 7.62 6.65
C PHE A 390 21.75 6.28 7.20
N ASN A 391 22.07 5.18 6.49
CA ASN A 391 21.67 3.84 6.87
C ASN A 391 22.86 2.89 6.72
N VAL A 392 22.96 1.92 7.63
CA VAL A 392 24.03 0.91 7.65
C VAL A 392 23.43 -0.47 7.91
N GLU A 393 23.92 -1.47 7.20
CA GLU A 393 23.71 -2.90 7.45
C GLU A 393 25.05 -3.54 7.76
N VAL A 394 25.13 -4.22 8.91
CA VAL A 394 26.37 -4.84 9.43
C VAL A 394 26.16 -6.34 9.56
N PRO A 395 26.87 -7.18 8.78
CA PRO A 395 26.90 -8.62 9.02
C PRO A 395 27.76 -8.89 10.27
N VAL A 396 27.09 -9.06 11.42
CA VAL A 396 27.74 -9.33 12.72
C VAL A 396 28.31 -10.74 12.77
N SER A 397 27.60 -11.69 12.15
CA SER A 397 28.04 -13.08 11.97
C SER A 397 27.35 -13.68 10.74
N LYS A 398 27.68 -14.95 10.41
CA LYS A 398 26.99 -15.69 9.33
C LYS A 398 25.46 -15.81 9.54
N ARG A 399 24.97 -15.61 10.76
CA ARG A 399 23.57 -15.75 11.14
C ARG A 399 22.90 -14.45 11.60
N VAL A 400 23.68 -13.43 11.90
CA VAL A 400 23.17 -12.18 12.50
C VAL A 400 23.59 -10.99 11.64
N ASN A 401 22.59 -10.23 11.18
CA ASN A 401 22.76 -8.93 10.55
C ASN A 401 22.17 -7.86 11.45
N GLY A 402 22.96 -6.82 11.75
CA GLY A 402 22.47 -5.60 12.41
C GLY A 402 22.13 -4.52 11.39
N ASN A 403 21.23 -3.63 11.74
CA ASN A 403 20.95 -2.42 10.97
C ASN A 403 20.85 -1.20 11.88
N PHE A 404 21.19 -0.05 11.34
CA PHE A 404 21.01 1.25 11.97
C PHE A 404 20.66 2.28 10.89
N GLY A 405 19.79 3.23 11.22
CA GLY A 405 19.41 4.29 10.32
C GLY A 405 18.95 5.56 11.02
N VAL A 406 19.26 6.70 10.41
CA VAL A 406 18.77 8.01 10.78
C VAL A 406 18.31 8.75 9.53
N SER A 407 17.17 9.45 9.60
CA SER A 407 16.66 10.24 8.47
C SER A 407 15.87 11.45 8.95
N ARG A 408 15.97 12.53 8.19
CA ARG A 408 15.05 13.66 8.29
C ARG A 408 14.01 13.55 7.20
N ASN A 409 12.73 13.78 7.55
CA ASN A 409 11.61 13.64 6.64
C ASN A 409 10.67 14.83 6.78
N PHE A 410 9.79 15.01 5.79
CA PHE A 410 8.85 16.12 5.78
C PHE A 410 7.54 15.75 5.07
N ARG A 411 6.48 16.53 5.35
CA ARG A 411 5.23 16.53 4.61
C ARG A 411 4.75 17.96 4.38
N VAL A 412 4.44 18.28 3.14
CA VAL A 412 3.79 19.53 2.77
C VAL A 412 2.32 19.47 3.16
N PRO A 413 1.71 20.55 3.68
CA PRO A 413 0.26 20.64 3.87
C PRO A 413 -0.49 20.27 2.58
N THR A 414 -1.58 19.53 2.70
CA THR A 414 -2.41 19.15 1.55
C THR A 414 -3.13 20.37 0.96
N MET A 415 -3.66 20.22 -0.24
CA MET A 415 -4.42 21.33 -0.82
C MET A 415 -5.72 21.59 -0.04
N ASN A 416 -6.36 20.56 0.55
CA ASN A 416 -7.49 20.73 1.47
C ASN A 416 -7.07 21.48 2.76
N ASP A 417 -5.91 21.15 3.33
CA ASP A 417 -5.40 21.86 4.51
C ASP A 417 -5.26 23.36 4.25
N ARG A 418 -4.95 23.74 3.01
CA ARG A 418 -4.69 25.15 2.64
C ARG A 418 -5.91 25.91 2.14
N TYR A 419 -6.70 25.29 1.28
CA TYR A 419 -7.65 26.01 0.41
C TYR A 419 -9.12 25.69 0.68
N TRP A 420 -9.41 24.76 1.60
CA TRP A 420 -10.79 24.37 1.91
C TRP A 420 -11.60 25.53 2.54
N ILE A 421 -12.73 25.88 1.97
CA ILE A 421 -13.61 26.93 2.48
C ILE A 421 -14.96 26.33 2.89
N PRO A 422 -15.39 26.62 4.16
CA PRO A 422 -14.68 27.36 5.20
C PRO A 422 -13.66 26.49 5.94
N GLY A 423 -12.57 27.09 6.41
CA GLY A 423 -11.70 26.48 7.41
C GLY A 423 -10.26 26.20 7.00
N GLY A 424 -9.90 26.13 5.73
CA GLY A 424 -8.52 25.94 5.28
C GLY A 424 -7.58 27.03 5.82
N ASN A 425 -6.29 26.67 5.97
CA ASN A 425 -5.28 27.58 6.52
C ASN A 425 -4.05 27.64 5.60
N PRO A 426 -3.87 28.73 4.83
CA PRO A 426 -2.73 28.87 3.92
C PRO A 426 -1.39 29.08 4.62
N ASP A 427 -1.39 29.47 5.90
CA ASP A 427 -0.18 29.78 6.69
C ASP A 427 0.44 28.55 7.37
N LEU A 428 -0.04 27.34 7.08
CA LEU A 428 0.50 26.11 7.63
C LEU A 428 1.96 25.90 7.25
N LEU A 429 2.75 25.49 8.24
CA LEU A 429 4.12 25.04 8.03
C LEU A 429 4.16 23.56 7.63
N PRO A 430 5.17 23.14 6.83
CA PRO A 430 5.41 21.75 6.59
C PRO A 430 5.69 20.98 7.91
N GLU A 431 5.14 19.78 8.01
CA GLU A 431 5.55 18.85 9.07
C GLU A 431 6.99 18.40 8.81
N SER A 432 7.76 18.21 9.86
CA SER A 432 9.10 17.62 9.76
C SER A 432 9.30 16.53 10.82
N SER A 433 10.15 15.55 10.53
CA SER A 433 10.50 14.54 11.53
C SER A 433 11.95 14.10 11.46
N TRP A 434 12.50 13.75 12.62
CA TRP A 434 13.71 12.95 12.73
C TRP A 434 13.34 11.51 13.09
N ASN A 435 13.81 10.58 12.27
CA ASN A 435 13.56 9.16 12.45
C ASN A 435 14.86 8.45 12.78
N PHE A 436 14.87 7.67 13.84
CA PHE A 436 15.96 6.80 14.26
C PHE A 436 15.46 5.35 14.26
N GLN A 437 16.29 4.44 13.78
CA GLN A 437 15.98 3.02 13.83
C GLN A 437 17.25 2.20 14.06
N ALA A 438 17.08 1.10 14.79
CA ALA A 438 18.12 0.10 14.99
C ALA A 438 17.47 -1.27 15.09
N GLY A 439 18.12 -2.29 14.55
CA GLY A 439 17.53 -3.63 14.57
C GLY A 439 18.55 -4.72 14.29
N ALA A 440 18.09 -5.95 14.44
CA ALA A 440 18.86 -7.14 14.12
C ALA A 440 17.99 -8.21 13.45
N ALA A 441 18.55 -8.91 12.51
CA ALA A 441 17.96 -10.08 11.87
C ALA A 441 18.80 -11.32 12.20
N TYR A 442 18.13 -12.35 12.73
CA TYR A 442 18.72 -13.67 12.96
C TYR A 442 18.21 -14.65 11.92
N ILE A 443 19.13 -15.35 11.26
CA ILE A 443 18.82 -16.38 10.26
C ILE A 443 19.22 -17.73 10.84
N TYR A 444 18.24 -18.62 10.95
CA TYR A 444 18.43 -20.01 11.37
C TYR A 444 18.09 -20.95 10.22
N GLN A 445 18.95 -21.92 9.97
CA GLN A 445 18.72 -22.96 8.97
C GLN A 445 19.11 -24.32 9.55
N LYS A 446 18.21 -25.32 9.44
CA LYS A 446 18.45 -26.70 9.81
C LYS A 446 18.22 -27.59 8.58
N GLY A 447 19.33 -27.92 7.92
CA GLY A 447 19.31 -28.61 6.64
C GLY A 447 18.52 -27.81 5.59
N GLU A 448 17.84 -28.52 4.69
CA GLU A 448 16.92 -27.94 3.69
C GLU A 448 15.46 -27.88 4.18
N ASN A 449 15.21 -28.38 5.38
CA ASN A 449 13.86 -28.61 5.87
C ASN A 449 13.28 -27.46 6.69
N ILE A 450 14.12 -26.67 7.34
CA ILE A 450 13.67 -25.56 8.18
C ILE A 450 14.58 -24.35 7.92
N GLN A 451 13.96 -23.24 7.53
CA GLN A 451 14.59 -21.94 7.41
C GLN A 451 13.76 -20.92 8.17
N SER A 452 14.40 -20.19 9.09
CA SER A 452 13.75 -19.15 9.88
C SER A 452 14.51 -17.85 9.78
N ARG A 453 13.79 -16.75 9.65
CA ARG A 453 14.30 -15.39 9.79
C ARG A 453 13.49 -14.66 10.85
N ILE A 454 14.17 -14.19 11.87
CA ILE A 454 13.60 -13.41 12.97
C ILE A 454 14.22 -12.02 12.93
N THR A 455 13.42 -10.96 12.97
CA THR A 455 13.91 -9.58 13.03
C THR A 455 13.30 -8.87 14.24
N LEU A 456 14.14 -8.13 14.93
CA LEU A 456 13.75 -7.23 16.02
C LEU A 456 14.24 -5.84 15.67
N ASP A 457 13.31 -4.87 15.59
CA ASP A 457 13.59 -3.51 15.21
C ASP A 457 13.05 -2.54 16.27
N PHE A 458 13.83 -1.55 16.61
CA PHE A 458 13.47 -0.41 17.45
C PHE A 458 13.39 0.84 16.59
N TYR A 459 12.42 1.71 16.84
CA TYR A 459 12.28 2.97 16.13
C TYR A 459 11.86 4.11 17.05
N SER A 460 12.23 5.32 16.64
CA SER A 460 11.83 6.58 17.30
C SER A 460 11.65 7.65 16.23
N LEU A 461 10.48 8.26 16.17
CA LEU A 461 10.10 9.37 15.30
C LEU A 461 9.75 10.56 16.17
N LEU A 462 10.48 11.64 16.01
CA LEU A 462 10.18 12.94 16.60
C LEU A 462 9.58 13.81 15.50
N ILE A 463 8.30 14.15 15.61
CA ILE A 463 7.55 14.90 14.60
C ILE A 463 7.26 16.29 15.16
N ASP A 464 7.62 17.33 14.41
CA ASP A 464 7.32 18.71 14.68
C ASP A 464 6.29 19.24 13.68
N ASN A 465 5.46 20.21 14.10
CA ASN A 465 4.43 20.87 13.30
C ASN A 465 3.40 19.90 12.75
N LEU A 466 3.01 18.86 13.50
CA LEU A 466 1.96 17.94 13.04
C LEU A 466 0.69 18.74 12.73
N ILE A 467 0.13 18.53 11.53
CA ILE A 467 -1.09 19.19 11.10
C ILE A 467 -2.28 18.37 11.58
N GLN A 468 -3.18 19.03 12.29
CA GLN A 468 -4.42 18.44 12.75
C GLN A 468 -5.58 19.40 12.52
N TRP A 469 -6.69 18.89 12.01
CA TRP A 469 -7.95 19.62 11.97
C TRP A 469 -8.52 19.68 13.39
N VAL A 470 -8.77 20.88 13.86
CA VAL A 470 -9.30 21.17 15.20
C VAL A 470 -10.54 22.04 15.09
N PRO A 471 -11.54 21.88 15.98
CA PRO A 471 -12.68 22.80 16.02
C PRO A 471 -12.18 24.20 16.38
N GLY A 472 -12.58 25.20 15.57
CA GLY A 472 -12.32 26.60 15.86
C GLY A 472 -13.24 27.13 16.98
N THR A 473 -13.20 28.45 17.20
CA THR A 473 -14.11 29.16 18.13
C THR A 473 -15.58 29.11 17.65
N SER A 474 -15.79 28.79 16.37
CA SER A 474 -17.08 28.48 15.76
C SER A 474 -17.17 26.97 15.48
N VAL A 475 -18.29 26.50 14.91
CA VAL A 475 -18.53 25.10 14.50
C VAL A 475 -17.59 24.65 13.36
N ILE A 476 -16.78 25.56 12.81
CA ILE A 476 -15.90 25.33 11.67
C ILE A 476 -14.58 24.72 12.14
N TRP A 477 -14.21 23.58 11.54
CA TRP A 477 -12.92 22.94 11.75
C TRP A 477 -11.84 23.61 10.88
N SER A 478 -10.65 23.81 11.43
CA SER A 478 -9.51 24.40 10.72
C SER A 478 -8.24 23.60 10.99
N PRO A 479 -7.38 23.38 10.00
CA PRO A 479 -6.11 22.69 10.18
C PRO A 479 -5.09 23.65 10.80
N GLN A 480 -4.35 23.15 11.78
CA GLN A 480 -3.33 23.90 12.51
C GLN A 480 -2.08 23.03 12.73
N ASN A 481 -0.92 23.67 12.84
CA ASN A 481 0.30 23.04 13.31
C ASN A 481 0.30 23.02 14.85
N VAL A 482 -0.40 22.05 15.42
CA VAL A 482 -0.71 22.06 16.85
C VAL A 482 0.10 21.10 17.69
N GLN A 483 0.92 20.22 17.10
CA GLN A 483 1.48 19.13 17.89
C GLN A 483 2.94 18.82 17.58
N LYS A 484 3.68 18.61 18.69
CA LYS A 484 4.90 17.81 18.69
C LYS A 484 4.53 16.40 19.12
N VAL A 485 4.94 15.41 18.32
CA VAL A 485 4.61 14.01 18.58
C VAL A 485 5.88 13.18 18.68
N TRP A 486 5.90 12.29 19.65
CA TRP A 486 6.93 11.28 19.76
C TRP A 486 6.32 9.89 19.56
N SER A 487 6.52 9.34 18.36
CA SER A 487 6.20 7.95 18.07
C SER A 487 7.44 7.09 18.23
N ARG A 488 7.32 5.99 18.96
CA ARG A 488 8.40 5.05 19.24
C ARG A 488 7.87 3.64 19.35
N GLY A 489 8.73 2.64 19.24
CA GLY A 489 8.23 1.29 19.38
C GLY A 489 9.22 0.19 19.08
N VAL A 490 8.70 -1.01 19.21
CA VAL A 490 9.40 -2.28 18.96
C VAL A 490 8.59 -3.10 17.98
N GLU A 491 9.24 -3.55 16.92
CA GLU A 491 8.66 -4.42 15.90
C GLU A 491 9.40 -5.76 15.91
N LEU A 492 8.68 -6.84 16.21
CA LEU A 492 9.17 -8.21 16.05
C LEU A 492 8.51 -8.82 14.81
N SER A 493 9.29 -9.44 13.93
CA SER A 493 8.76 -10.27 12.85
C SER A 493 9.55 -11.55 12.70
N SER A 494 8.84 -12.64 12.45
CA SER A 494 9.41 -13.96 12.21
C SER A 494 8.73 -14.59 11.01
N LYS A 495 9.51 -15.25 10.16
CA LYS A 495 9.01 -16.19 9.15
C LYS A 495 9.84 -17.46 9.23
N THR A 496 9.18 -18.59 9.42
CA THR A 496 9.79 -19.92 9.44
C THR A 496 9.16 -20.77 8.34
N ASP A 497 9.90 -21.06 7.30
CA ASP A 497 9.51 -21.99 6.25
C ASP A 497 9.94 -23.40 6.67
N PHE A 498 9.07 -24.40 6.41
CA PHE A 498 9.34 -25.79 6.77
C PHE A 498 8.88 -26.79 5.70
N LYS A 499 9.59 -27.94 5.66
CA LYS A 499 9.24 -29.10 4.85
C LYS A 499 9.41 -30.36 5.72
N ILE A 500 8.30 -30.92 6.20
CA ILE A 500 8.30 -32.03 7.15
C ILE A 500 7.28 -33.06 6.67
N TYR A 501 7.69 -34.34 6.51
CA TYR A 501 6.84 -35.47 6.06
C TYR A 501 6.00 -35.16 4.81
N GLY A 502 6.60 -34.45 3.84
CA GLY A 502 5.94 -34.07 2.58
C GLY A 502 4.99 -32.86 2.70
N ILE A 503 4.78 -32.34 3.89
CA ILE A 503 4.07 -31.08 4.13
C ILE A 503 5.06 -29.93 3.92
N LYS A 504 4.70 -28.98 3.06
CA LYS A 504 5.42 -27.69 2.89
C LYS A 504 4.58 -26.59 3.50
N GLY A 505 5.19 -25.74 4.29
CA GLY A 505 4.46 -24.67 4.91
C GLY A 505 5.34 -23.58 5.48
N TYR A 506 4.69 -22.60 6.08
CA TYR A 506 5.38 -21.58 6.86
C TYR A 506 4.52 -21.11 8.03
N PHE A 507 5.21 -20.65 9.04
CA PHE A 507 4.64 -19.85 10.13
C PHE A 507 5.23 -18.45 10.08
N ARG A 508 4.37 -17.45 10.17
CA ARG A 508 4.74 -16.03 10.21
C ARG A 508 4.11 -15.39 11.42
N LEU A 509 4.91 -14.58 12.14
CA LEU A 509 4.48 -13.75 13.26
C LEU A 509 4.94 -12.32 12.99
N GLY A 510 4.06 -11.36 13.20
CA GLY A 510 4.36 -9.94 13.28
C GLY A 510 3.78 -9.34 14.55
N TYR A 511 4.60 -8.61 15.31
CA TYR A 511 4.16 -7.85 16.48
C TYR A 511 4.70 -6.44 16.41
N ASN A 512 3.86 -5.47 16.76
CA ASN A 512 4.24 -4.07 16.90
C ASN A 512 3.72 -3.51 18.23
N TYR A 513 4.62 -2.94 19.00
CA TYR A 513 4.31 -2.07 20.14
C TYR A 513 4.61 -0.64 19.74
N SER A 514 3.61 0.25 19.74
CA SER A 514 3.66 1.57 19.09
C SER A 514 3.06 2.70 19.95
N PRO A 515 3.69 3.08 21.06
CA PRO A 515 3.32 4.32 21.76
C PRO A 515 3.65 5.54 20.89
N SER A 516 2.62 6.32 20.56
CA SER A 516 2.69 7.57 19.80
C SER A 516 2.00 8.65 20.61
N THR A 517 2.77 9.51 21.26
CA THR A 517 2.25 10.41 22.29
C THR A 517 2.48 11.88 21.94
N ASN A 518 1.51 12.71 22.27
CA ASN A 518 1.64 14.16 22.23
C ASN A 518 2.71 14.63 23.21
N ARG A 519 3.49 15.62 22.81
CA ARG A 519 4.49 16.29 23.65
C ARG A 519 4.04 17.68 24.10
N ASP A 520 3.05 18.26 23.44
CA ASP A 520 2.44 19.52 23.82
C ASP A 520 1.50 19.32 25.00
N THR A 521 1.28 20.39 25.77
CA THR A 521 0.54 20.32 27.04
C THR A 521 -0.97 20.39 26.84
N THR A 522 -1.43 21.24 25.94
CA THR A 522 -2.87 21.47 25.74
C THR A 522 -3.25 21.54 24.26
N SER A 523 -4.47 21.06 23.96
CA SER A 523 -5.17 21.29 22.70
C SER A 523 -6.65 21.52 23.01
N ASN A 524 -7.20 22.66 22.56
CA ASN A 524 -8.59 23.06 22.81
C ASN A 524 -9.00 23.00 24.30
N GLY A 525 -8.08 23.39 25.21
CA GLY A 525 -8.33 23.39 26.65
C GLY A 525 -8.20 22.03 27.34
N ALA A 526 -8.01 20.93 26.61
CA ALA A 526 -7.77 19.60 27.18
C ALA A 526 -6.28 19.35 27.39
N ASP A 527 -5.91 18.71 28.51
CA ASP A 527 -4.56 18.20 28.72
C ASP A 527 -4.31 16.99 27.82
N ILE A 528 -3.39 17.15 26.86
CA ILE A 528 -3.01 16.12 25.92
C ILE A 528 -1.59 15.62 26.12
N GLN A 529 -0.86 16.13 27.08
CA GLN A 529 0.53 15.77 27.31
C GLN A 529 0.69 14.28 27.61
N ASN A 530 1.59 13.63 26.89
CA ASN A 530 1.85 12.20 26.96
C ASN A 530 0.64 11.29 26.64
N LYS A 531 -0.48 11.87 26.16
CA LYS A 531 -1.63 11.09 25.70
C LYS A 531 -1.32 10.43 24.35
N GLN A 532 -1.81 9.19 24.20
CA GLN A 532 -1.69 8.44 22.95
C GLN A 532 -2.50 9.11 21.84
N LEU A 533 -1.95 9.16 20.64
CA LEU A 533 -2.70 9.64 19.47
C LEU A 533 -3.95 8.79 19.21
N ILE A 534 -5.01 9.45 18.76
CA ILE A 534 -6.28 8.78 18.45
C ILE A 534 -6.13 7.76 17.31
N TYR A 535 -6.88 6.66 17.41
CA TYR A 535 -6.89 5.55 16.44
C TYR A 535 -5.53 4.88 16.21
N ILE A 536 -4.58 5.01 17.12
CA ILE A 536 -3.31 4.27 17.05
C ILE A 536 -3.28 3.24 18.18
N PRO A 537 -3.36 1.93 17.86
CA PRO A 537 -3.29 0.89 18.89
C PRO A 537 -1.88 0.76 19.44
N LEU A 538 -1.76 0.57 20.75
CA LEU A 538 -0.46 0.29 21.39
C LEU A 538 0.12 -1.06 20.94
N HIS A 539 -0.74 -2.06 20.73
CA HIS A 539 -0.33 -3.41 20.37
C HIS A 539 -1.06 -3.86 19.12
N LYS A 540 -0.31 -4.41 18.18
CA LYS A 540 -0.85 -5.11 17.00
C LYS A 540 -0.09 -6.41 16.81
N ILE A 541 -0.82 -7.53 16.66
CA ILE A 541 -0.28 -8.86 16.34
C ILE A 541 -0.91 -9.33 15.03
N VAL A 542 -0.13 -9.99 14.20
CA VAL A 542 -0.60 -10.75 13.05
C VAL A 542 0.15 -12.06 12.99
N GLU A 543 -0.57 -13.14 12.78
CA GLU A 543 -0.01 -14.47 12.65
C GLU A 543 -0.60 -15.16 11.42
N THR A 544 0.24 -15.90 10.71
CA THR A 544 -0.19 -16.72 9.58
C THR A 544 0.49 -18.07 9.68
N PHE A 545 -0.30 -19.11 9.65
CA PHE A 545 0.16 -20.50 9.48
C PHE A 545 -0.37 -21.03 8.16
N TYR A 546 0.52 -21.48 7.30
CA TYR A 546 0.19 -22.13 6.03
C TYR A 546 0.80 -23.53 5.99
N ALA A 547 0.03 -24.50 5.54
CA ALA A 547 0.50 -25.86 5.31
C ALA A 547 -0.17 -26.45 4.06
N GLY A 548 0.63 -27.11 3.20
CA GLY A 548 0.16 -27.78 2.01
C GLY A 548 0.79 -29.15 1.83
N LYS A 549 -0.01 -30.14 1.43
CA LYS A 549 0.44 -31.49 1.08
C LYS A 549 -0.27 -31.98 -0.18
N GLY A 550 0.50 -32.36 -1.21
CA GLY A 550 -0.04 -32.76 -2.49
C GLY A 550 -0.86 -31.64 -3.13
N LYS A 551 -2.14 -31.88 -3.37
CA LYS A 551 -3.05 -30.90 -3.94
C LYS A 551 -3.77 -30.03 -2.90
N TYR A 552 -3.78 -30.40 -1.64
CA TYR A 552 -4.51 -29.70 -0.58
C TYR A 552 -3.64 -28.72 0.17
N TYR A 553 -4.25 -27.64 0.65
CA TYR A 553 -3.61 -26.67 1.55
C TYR A 553 -4.63 -26.09 2.51
N THR A 554 -4.11 -25.57 3.62
CA THR A 554 -4.86 -24.77 4.58
C THR A 554 -4.02 -23.59 5.04
N MET A 555 -4.69 -22.50 5.42
CA MET A 555 -4.06 -21.33 6.00
C MET A 555 -4.94 -20.78 7.12
N PHE A 556 -4.32 -20.46 8.23
CA PHE A 556 -4.92 -19.74 9.36
C PHE A 556 -4.30 -18.35 9.43
N SER A 557 -5.13 -17.35 9.56
CA SER A 557 -4.70 -15.95 9.70
C SER A 557 -5.34 -15.36 10.95
N TYR A 558 -4.53 -15.06 11.95
CA TYR A 558 -4.96 -14.45 13.20
C TYR A 558 -4.47 -13.01 13.26
N SER A 559 -5.31 -12.11 13.76
CA SER A 559 -4.89 -10.74 14.07
C SER A 559 -5.49 -10.26 15.38
N LEU A 560 -4.68 -9.53 16.16
CA LEU A 560 -5.12 -8.81 17.36
C LEU A 560 -4.81 -7.33 17.18
N THR A 561 -5.79 -6.50 17.42
CA THR A 561 -5.67 -5.03 17.47
C THR A 561 -6.00 -4.57 18.87
N GLY A 562 -5.05 -3.89 19.51
CA GLY A 562 -5.19 -3.37 20.87
C GLY A 562 -6.24 -2.26 20.98
N LYS A 563 -6.45 -1.79 22.20
CA LYS A 563 -7.28 -0.63 22.52
C LYS A 563 -6.84 0.60 21.71
N ARG A 564 -7.81 1.38 21.23
CA ARG A 564 -7.60 2.61 20.45
C ARG A 564 -8.41 3.73 21.06
N TYR A 565 -7.76 4.82 21.43
CA TYR A 565 -8.45 6.02 21.90
C TYR A 565 -9.13 6.73 20.73
N VAL A 566 -10.28 7.34 20.99
CA VAL A 566 -11.08 8.09 20.00
C VAL A 566 -11.18 9.58 20.31
N GLN A 567 -10.66 9.99 21.48
CA GLN A 567 -10.53 11.38 21.92
C GLN A 567 -9.10 11.67 22.36
N SER A 568 -8.67 12.92 22.24
CA SER A 568 -7.28 13.33 22.50
C SER A 568 -6.90 13.27 23.98
N ASP A 569 -7.88 13.39 24.90
CA ASP A 569 -7.74 13.25 26.36
C ASP A 569 -7.54 11.80 26.80
N ASN A 570 -7.75 10.84 25.91
CA ASN A 570 -7.72 9.39 26.13
C ASN A 570 -8.81 8.86 27.11
N GLU A 571 -9.89 9.59 27.34
CA GLU A 571 -10.99 9.12 28.18
C GLU A 571 -11.83 8.05 27.46
N LYS A 572 -12.18 8.28 26.19
CA LYS A 572 -12.95 7.32 25.39
C LYS A 572 -12.07 6.48 24.46
N TYR A 573 -12.43 5.21 24.34
CA TYR A 573 -11.69 4.27 23.51
C TYR A 573 -12.57 3.19 22.91
N LEU A 574 -12.10 2.61 21.81
CA LEU A 574 -12.59 1.34 21.26
C LEU A 574 -11.83 0.18 21.91
N PRO A 575 -12.53 -0.89 22.36
CA PRO A 575 -11.90 -2.05 22.96
C PRO A 575 -10.99 -2.79 21.99
N ALA A 576 -10.07 -3.58 22.52
CA ALA A 576 -9.27 -4.51 21.73
C ALA A 576 -10.16 -5.60 21.09
N TYR A 577 -9.77 -6.05 19.92
CA TYR A 577 -10.42 -7.18 19.22
C TYR A 577 -9.41 -8.09 18.56
N SER A 578 -9.82 -9.35 18.39
CA SER A 578 -9.07 -10.34 17.62
C SER A 578 -9.95 -10.99 16.56
N LEU A 579 -9.36 -11.33 15.42
CA LEU A 579 -10.01 -11.98 14.29
C LEU A 579 -9.21 -13.22 13.93
N LEU A 580 -9.92 -14.30 13.58
CA LEU A 580 -9.35 -15.53 13.05
C LEU A 580 -10.05 -15.86 11.73
N ASP A 581 -9.27 -15.97 10.67
CA ASP A 581 -9.71 -16.37 9.35
C ASP A 581 -9.09 -17.72 8.98
N ILE A 582 -9.86 -18.56 8.29
CA ILE A 582 -9.42 -19.88 7.81
C ILE A 582 -9.63 -19.95 6.31
N TYR A 583 -8.62 -20.46 5.61
CA TYR A 583 -8.66 -20.75 4.18
C TYR A 583 -8.30 -22.21 3.98
N ALA A 584 -9.08 -22.92 3.19
CA ALA A 584 -8.81 -24.30 2.80
C ALA A 584 -9.05 -24.46 1.30
N GLY A 585 -8.15 -25.14 0.61
CA GLY A 585 -8.29 -25.28 -0.82
C GLY A 585 -7.57 -26.49 -1.41
N ALA A 586 -7.87 -26.72 -2.68
CA ALA A 586 -7.24 -27.77 -3.46
C ALA A 586 -6.85 -27.28 -4.85
N ASN A 587 -5.65 -27.67 -5.32
CA ASN A 587 -5.13 -27.39 -6.65
C ASN A 587 -5.23 -28.68 -7.49
N PHE A 588 -6.04 -28.65 -8.53
CA PHE A 588 -6.17 -29.74 -9.50
C PHE A 588 -5.39 -29.35 -10.76
N LYS A 589 -4.44 -30.19 -11.15
CA LYS A 589 -3.60 -29.98 -12.33
C LYS A 589 -4.04 -30.88 -13.47
N THR A 590 -4.21 -30.31 -14.64
CA THR A 590 -4.27 -31.01 -15.92
C THR A 590 -2.98 -30.77 -16.70
N THR A 591 -2.87 -31.31 -17.89
CA THR A 591 -1.71 -31.07 -18.78
C THR A 591 -1.51 -29.60 -19.15
N LYS A 592 -2.60 -28.80 -19.19
CA LYS A 592 -2.56 -27.39 -19.67
C LYS A 592 -3.06 -26.39 -18.64
N SER A 593 -3.71 -26.82 -17.55
CA SER A 593 -4.41 -25.90 -16.66
C SER A 593 -4.25 -26.30 -15.18
N ILE A 594 -4.30 -25.31 -14.31
CA ILE A 594 -4.39 -25.47 -12.86
C ILE A 594 -5.71 -24.87 -12.42
N PHE A 595 -6.54 -25.68 -11.76
CA PHE A 595 -7.78 -25.25 -11.12
C PHE A 595 -7.55 -25.21 -9.62
N ARG A 596 -7.80 -24.08 -8.98
CA ARG A 596 -7.81 -23.95 -7.53
C ARG A 596 -9.21 -23.67 -7.06
N LEU A 597 -9.75 -24.55 -6.24
CA LEU A 597 -10.99 -24.30 -5.49
C LEU A 597 -10.61 -24.01 -4.04
N GLN A 598 -11.15 -22.91 -3.48
CA GLN A 598 -10.86 -22.45 -2.13
C GLN A 598 -12.15 -22.06 -1.41
N ALA A 599 -12.29 -22.51 -0.16
CA ALA A 599 -13.28 -22.04 0.78
C ALA A 599 -12.61 -21.17 1.85
N GLU A 600 -13.31 -20.14 2.30
CA GLU A 600 -12.84 -19.20 3.30
C GLU A 600 -13.89 -18.99 4.38
N ILE A 601 -13.43 -18.89 5.62
CA ILE A 601 -14.23 -18.43 6.76
C ILE A 601 -13.50 -17.20 7.32
N ARG A 602 -14.14 -16.06 7.33
CA ARG A 602 -13.61 -14.84 7.93
C ARG A 602 -14.30 -14.55 9.25
N ASN A 603 -13.54 -13.98 10.19
CA ASN A 603 -14.01 -13.69 11.54
C ASN A 603 -14.72 -14.91 12.17
N LEU A 604 -14.04 -16.06 12.19
CA LEU A 604 -14.58 -17.34 12.70
C LEU A 604 -15.16 -17.21 14.12
N MET A 605 -14.57 -16.35 14.95
CA MET A 605 -15.05 -16.09 16.31
C MET A 605 -16.31 -15.22 16.36
N ASN A 606 -16.84 -14.80 15.21
CA ASN A 606 -18.00 -13.91 15.07
C ASN A 606 -17.93 -12.66 15.96
N LYS A 607 -16.73 -12.08 16.05
CA LYS A 607 -16.49 -10.90 16.90
C LYS A 607 -17.17 -9.66 16.31
N THR A 608 -17.98 -8.98 17.09
CA THR A 608 -18.46 -7.64 16.79
C THR A 608 -17.35 -6.64 17.10
N TYR A 609 -16.96 -5.83 16.12
CA TYR A 609 -15.88 -4.86 16.27
C TYR A 609 -16.08 -3.64 15.37
N GLN A 610 -15.33 -2.59 15.64
CA GLN A 610 -15.25 -1.36 14.86
C GLN A 610 -13.78 -0.99 14.71
N SER A 611 -13.36 -0.64 13.52
CA SER A 611 -12.02 -0.07 13.28
C SER A 611 -12.00 1.42 13.65
N VAL A 612 -13.04 2.13 13.24
CA VAL A 612 -13.35 3.53 13.58
C VAL A 612 -14.69 3.57 14.31
N LEU A 613 -14.82 4.45 15.28
CA LEU A 613 -16.02 4.61 16.11
C LEU A 613 -17.25 4.88 15.22
N TYR A 614 -18.36 4.18 15.50
CA TYR A 614 -19.64 4.23 14.80
C TYR A 614 -19.68 3.55 13.42
N TYR A 615 -18.59 2.93 12.95
CA TYR A 615 -18.58 2.21 11.69
C TYR A 615 -18.52 0.69 11.97
N PRO A 616 -19.64 -0.04 11.78
CA PRO A 616 -19.69 -1.46 12.05
C PRO A 616 -18.91 -2.26 11.00
N GLU A 617 -18.28 -3.32 11.44
CA GLU A 617 -17.58 -4.28 10.58
C GLU A 617 -18.31 -5.63 10.55
N PRO A 618 -18.14 -6.44 9.48
CA PRO A 618 -18.85 -7.70 9.35
C PRO A 618 -18.49 -8.72 10.44
N GLY A 619 -19.48 -9.46 10.92
CA GLY A 619 -19.30 -10.68 11.71
C GLY A 619 -18.72 -11.83 10.88
N ILE A 620 -19.05 -13.06 11.26
CA ILE A 620 -18.61 -14.25 10.50
C ILE A 620 -19.18 -14.23 9.08
N SER A 621 -18.32 -14.55 8.10
CA SER A 621 -18.71 -14.69 6.69
C SER A 621 -17.98 -15.87 6.03
N PHE A 622 -18.62 -16.45 5.00
CA PHE A 622 -18.08 -17.57 4.22
C PHE A 622 -17.93 -17.12 2.77
N SER A 623 -16.86 -17.58 2.12
CA SER A 623 -16.61 -17.32 0.71
C SER A 623 -16.15 -18.58 0.00
N ILE A 624 -16.45 -18.66 -1.30
CA ILE A 624 -15.91 -19.67 -2.21
C ILE A 624 -15.26 -18.96 -3.38
N ASN A 625 -14.05 -19.41 -3.72
CA ASN A 625 -13.24 -18.82 -4.78
C ASN A 625 -12.75 -19.91 -5.73
N LEU A 626 -12.81 -19.64 -7.02
CA LEU A 626 -12.26 -20.44 -8.10
C LEU A 626 -11.21 -19.64 -8.86
N LEU A 627 -10.02 -20.20 -9.01
CA LEU A 627 -8.97 -19.70 -9.89
C LEU A 627 -8.67 -20.76 -10.95
N ILE A 628 -8.64 -20.34 -12.21
CA ILE A 628 -8.21 -21.16 -13.35
C ILE A 628 -6.99 -20.48 -13.95
N SER A 629 -5.88 -21.20 -14.07
CA SER A 629 -4.64 -20.74 -14.72
C SER A 629 -4.26 -21.66 -15.86
N ILE A 630 -3.96 -21.09 -17.02
CA ILE A 630 -3.63 -21.77 -18.27
C ILE A 630 -2.26 -21.27 -18.76
#